data_4b6138ebd99a7855d8227ae5107bc6c9
#
_entry.id   4b6138ebd99a7855d8227ae5107bc6c9
#
_cell.length_a   1.000
_cell.length_b   1.000
_cell.length_c   1.000
_cell.angle_alpha   90.00
_cell.angle_beta   90.00
_cell.angle_gamma   90.00
#
_symmetry.space_group_name_H-M   'P 1'
#
loop_
_entity.id
_entity.type
_entity.pdbx_description
1 polymer ?
#
loop_
_entity_poly.entity_id
_entity_poly.type
_entity_poly.pdbx_seq_one_letter_code
_entity_poly.pdbx_strand_id
1 'polypeptide(L)'
;IVVTNTNMVLDMAQEIEVIIDTGGIPFSPRVKSDDVKSYLDCPRVVTDLVFNRAKDWYGDNLPHNIEERISTELYGNIVYKCWEEKLKNECPDISNEEFESKLFENLHNTLISGYDTVKELVTNYAREHWNEEDGELTDKALEKKVKKLFGGVIGGGFDPIYLIAQRLVKHSNDEGFLVGSRGSVGSSFVATMMGITEVNPLPAHYRCLKCKNSIFKDDDGKDLGATYSSGFDLPDKMCPVCGERLYKDGQDMPFATFLGFNADKVPDIDLNFSDLNQASAHEYTKVLFGVDNVYRAG
;
A
#
# COMPACT_ATOMS: atom_id res chain seq x y z
N ILE A 1 39.77 -44.26 -1.07
CA ILE A 1 40.01 -42.79 -1.00
C ILE A 1 38.71 -42.03 -1.22
N VAL A 2 37.99 -42.25 -2.32
CA VAL A 2 36.77 -41.50 -2.61
C VAL A 2 35.72 -41.70 -1.51
N VAL A 3 35.41 -42.94 -1.13
CA VAL A 3 34.43 -43.25 -0.07
C VAL A 3 34.86 -42.66 1.28
N THR A 4 36.13 -42.81 1.62
CA THR A 4 36.66 -42.29 2.89
C THR A 4 36.60 -40.78 2.99
N ASN A 5 36.98 -40.09 1.92
CA ASN A 5 36.92 -38.61 1.89
C ASN A 5 35.49 -38.10 1.89
N THR A 6 34.57 -38.77 1.21
CA THR A 6 33.14 -38.43 1.21
C THR A 6 32.54 -38.56 2.61
N ASN A 7 32.84 -39.69 3.31
CA ASN A 7 32.38 -39.90 4.68
C ASN A 7 32.99 -38.84 5.63
N MET A 8 34.26 -38.51 5.47
CA MET A 8 34.90 -37.48 6.28
C MET A 8 34.27 -36.13 6.10
N VAL A 9 33.87 -35.74 4.87
CA VAL A 9 33.15 -34.50 4.61
C VAL A 9 31.74 -34.57 5.22
N LEU A 10 31.07 -35.71 5.15
CA LEU A 10 29.76 -35.91 5.75
C LEU A 10 29.81 -35.82 7.28
N ASP A 11 30.86 -36.39 7.89
CA ASP A 11 31.11 -36.32 9.35
C ASP A 11 31.44 -34.89 9.84
N MET A 12 31.87 -34.00 8.92
CA MET A 12 32.11 -32.60 9.20
C MET A 12 30.82 -31.75 9.02
N ALA A 13 29.79 -32.30 8.40
CA ALA A 13 28.52 -31.63 8.23
C ALA A 13 27.82 -31.43 9.59
N GLN A 14 27.42 -30.23 9.87
CA GLN A 14 26.64 -29.89 11.06
C GLN A 14 25.21 -29.54 10.64
N GLU A 15 24.27 -29.98 11.42
CA GLU A 15 22.89 -29.52 11.28
C GLU A 15 22.84 -28.06 11.75
N ILE A 16 22.49 -27.20 10.85
CA ILE A 16 22.30 -25.76 11.15
C ILE A 16 20.85 -25.38 10.88
N GLU A 17 20.31 -24.55 11.72
CA GLU A 17 19.02 -23.94 11.47
C GLU A 17 19.22 -22.82 10.45
N VAL A 18 18.77 -23.06 9.21
CA VAL A 18 18.94 -22.13 8.08
C VAL A 18 17.85 -21.08 8.06
N ILE A 19 16.70 -21.37 8.66
CA ILE A 19 15.54 -20.48 8.70
C ILE A 19 15.51 -19.78 10.05
N ILE A 20 15.61 -18.46 10.02
CA ILE A 20 15.43 -17.63 11.23
C ILE A 20 13.95 -17.71 11.60
N ASP A 21 13.64 -18.20 12.80
CA ASP A 21 12.28 -18.19 13.33
C ASP A 21 11.85 -16.74 13.58
N THR A 22 10.96 -16.24 12.73
CA THR A 22 10.36 -14.91 12.84
C THR A 22 8.99 -14.94 13.54
N GLY A 23 8.59 -16.09 14.09
CA GLY A 23 7.27 -16.27 14.70
C GLY A 23 6.14 -16.23 13.68
N GLY A 24 6.39 -16.65 12.42
CA GLY A 24 5.42 -16.66 11.33
C GLY A 24 5.19 -15.28 10.69
N ILE A 25 5.92 -14.25 11.10
CA ILE A 25 5.86 -12.91 10.50
C ILE A 25 6.98 -12.80 9.46
N PRO A 26 6.69 -12.41 8.21
CA PRO A 26 7.72 -12.18 7.21
C PRO A 26 8.77 -11.19 7.70
N PHE A 27 10.05 -11.51 7.51
CA PHE A 27 11.12 -10.60 7.85
C PHE A 27 11.14 -9.42 6.87
N SER A 28 11.00 -8.20 7.40
CA SER A 28 11.14 -6.97 6.63
C SER A 28 12.40 -6.22 7.10
N PRO A 29 13.38 -6.00 6.21
CA PRO A 29 14.57 -5.24 6.55
C PRO A 29 14.22 -3.78 6.84
N ARG A 30 15.02 -3.13 7.70
CA ARG A 30 14.81 -1.73 8.07
C ARG A 30 15.54 -0.80 7.10
N VAL A 31 14.80 0.14 6.52
CA VAL A 31 15.37 1.24 5.75
C VAL A 31 15.95 2.29 6.72
N LYS A 32 17.14 2.77 6.43
CA LYS A 32 17.76 3.90 7.14
C LYS A 32 17.68 5.13 6.24
N SER A 33 16.85 6.09 6.59
CA SER A 33 16.73 7.37 5.91
C SER A 33 16.35 8.46 6.92
N ASP A 34 16.46 9.72 6.55
CA ASP A 34 16.19 10.84 7.45
C ASP A 34 14.71 10.92 7.88
N ASP A 35 13.80 10.42 7.02
CA ASP A 35 12.36 10.37 7.24
C ASP A 35 11.88 9.07 7.91
N VAL A 36 12.74 8.05 8.03
CA VAL A 36 12.45 6.76 8.67
C VAL A 36 13.48 6.48 9.75
N LYS A 37 13.29 7.04 10.92
CA LYS A 37 14.19 6.87 12.07
C LYS A 37 13.94 5.57 12.83
N SER A 38 12.71 5.08 12.78
CA SER A 38 12.30 3.83 13.40
C SER A 38 11.36 3.04 12.48
N TYR A 39 11.20 1.74 12.78
CA TYR A 39 10.24 0.89 12.07
C TYR A 39 8.80 1.44 12.12
N LEU A 40 8.46 2.15 13.20
CA LEU A 40 7.14 2.74 13.40
C LEU A 40 6.85 3.95 12.50
N ASP A 41 7.87 4.52 11.87
CA ASP A 41 7.70 5.65 10.95
C ASP A 41 7.31 5.20 9.54
N CYS A 42 7.60 3.94 9.16
CA CYS A 42 7.27 3.42 7.83
C CYS A 42 5.79 3.59 7.46
N PRO A 43 4.82 3.22 8.32
CA PRO A 43 3.40 3.40 8.01
C PRO A 43 3.04 4.86 7.71
N ARG A 44 3.59 5.82 8.45
CA ARG A 44 3.38 7.25 8.23
C ARG A 44 3.95 7.68 6.89
N VAL A 45 5.21 7.36 6.62
CA VAL A 45 5.88 7.73 5.37
C VAL A 45 5.16 7.15 4.15
N VAL A 46 4.74 5.89 4.20
CA VAL A 46 3.97 5.25 3.12
C VAL A 46 2.63 5.95 2.93
N THR A 47 1.90 6.21 4.01
CA THR A 47 0.61 6.94 3.96
C THR A 47 0.78 8.31 3.32
N ASP A 48 1.76 9.09 3.76
CA ASP A 48 2.02 10.44 3.25
C ASP A 48 2.38 10.42 1.76
N LEU A 49 3.23 9.50 1.32
CA LEU A 49 3.59 9.34 -0.09
C LEU A 49 2.36 9.05 -0.96
N VAL A 50 1.49 8.14 -0.50
CA VAL A 50 0.29 7.73 -1.22
C VAL A 50 -0.70 8.88 -1.34
N PHE A 51 -1.06 9.52 -0.23
CA PHE A 51 -2.05 10.61 -0.24
C PHE A 51 -1.55 11.87 -0.96
N ASN A 52 -0.27 12.22 -0.83
CA ASN A 52 0.30 13.35 -1.56
C ASN A 52 0.21 13.13 -3.08
N ARG A 53 0.57 11.96 -3.58
CA ARG A 53 0.46 11.68 -5.02
C ARG A 53 -1.01 11.53 -5.47
N ALA A 54 -1.88 10.97 -4.65
CA ALA A 54 -3.31 10.90 -4.96
C ALA A 54 -3.90 12.30 -5.15
N LYS A 55 -3.56 13.25 -4.28
CA LYS A 55 -3.94 14.67 -4.41
C LYS A 55 -3.34 15.31 -5.67
N ASP A 56 -2.09 15.01 -6.00
CA ASP A 56 -1.46 15.50 -7.23
C ASP A 56 -2.17 15.01 -8.50
N TRP A 57 -2.75 13.82 -8.46
CA TRP A 57 -3.42 13.22 -9.61
C TRP A 57 -4.90 13.55 -9.70
N TYR A 58 -5.62 13.58 -8.57
CA TYR A 58 -7.08 13.64 -8.48
C TYR A 58 -7.62 14.89 -7.75
N GLY A 59 -6.72 15.75 -7.27
CA GLY A 59 -7.07 16.98 -6.54
C GLY A 59 -7.20 16.79 -5.03
N ASP A 60 -7.31 17.90 -4.30
CA ASP A 60 -7.38 17.89 -2.83
C ASP A 60 -8.64 17.20 -2.31
N ASN A 61 -9.76 17.32 -3.03
CA ASN A 61 -10.99 16.59 -2.72
C ASN A 61 -10.99 15.28 -3.51
N LEU A 62 -10.38 14.26 -2.93
CA LEU A 62 -10.30 12.94 -3.56
C LEU A 62 -11.71 12.36 -3.77
N PRO A 63 -11.98 11.76 -4.95
CA PRO A 63 -13.19 10.96 -5.15
C PRO A 63 -13.26 9.81 -4.14
N HIS A 64 -14.47 9.55 -3.62
CA HIS A 64 -14.70 8.54 -2.59
C HIS A 64 -14.14 7.15 -2.95
N ASN A 65 -14.36 6.69 -4.18
CA ASN A 65 -13.84 5.40 -4.65
C ASN A 65 -12.31 5.30 -4.63
N ILE A 66 -11.60 6.43 -4.74
CA ILE A 66 -10.14 6.50 -4.61
C ILE A 66 -9.73 6.40 -3.15
N GLU A 67 -10.41 7.12 -2.26
CA GLU A 67 -10.15 7.06 -0.82
C GLU A 67 -10.44 5.67 -0.26
N GLU A 68 -11.56 5.08 -0.65
CA GLU A 68 -11.92 3.71 -0.27
C GLU A 68 -10.86 2.71 -0.75
N ARG A 69 -10.41 2.83 -1.99
CA ARG A 69 -9.36 1.97 -2.53
C ARG A 69 -8.06 2.11 -1.76
N ILE A 70 -7.59 3.33 -1.50
CA ILE A 70 -6.38 3.59 -0.72
C ILE A 70 -6.53 3.06 0.70
N SER A 71 -7.65 3.35 1.37
CA SER A 71 -7.92 2.90 2.74
C SER A 71 -7.91 1.39 2.85
N THR A 72 -8.59 0.70 1.94
CA THR A 72 -8.66 -0.75 1.92
C THR A 72 -7.30 -1.39 1.67
N GLU A 73 -6.50 -0.85 0.74
CA GLU A 73 -5.16 -1.37 0.46
C GLU A 73 -4.17 -1.10 1.60
N LEU A 74 -4.22 0.08 2.24
CA LEU A 74 -3.30 0.43 3.33
C LEU A 74 -3.69 -0.25 4.65
N TYR A 75 -4.97 -0.17 5.03
CA TYR A 75 -5.43 -0.46 6.39
C TYR A 75 -6.41 -1.64 6.48
N GLY A 76 -6.83 -2.21 5.34
CA GLY A 76 -7.96 -3.12 5.30
C GLY A 76 -9.28 -2.39 5.60
N ASN A 77 -10.25 -3.13 6.09
CA ASN A 77 -11.58 -2.57 6.36
C ASN A 77 -11.73 -1.90 7.73
N ILE A 78 -10.64 -1.79 8.52
CA ILE A 78 -10.75 -1.38 9.92
C ILE A 78 -11.23 0.07 10.08
N VAL A 79 -10.78 0.99 9.22
CA VAL A 79 -11.14 2.41 9.32
C VAL A 79 -12.65 2.59 9.06
N TYR A 80 -13.15 1.91 8.03
CA TYR A 80 -14.58 1.87 7.72
C TYR A 80 -15.39 1.30 8.88
N LYS A 81 -14.97 0.15 9.41
CA LYS A 81 -15.63 -0.53 10.53
C LYS A 81 -15.71 0.34 11.78
N CYS A 82 -14.63 1.02 12.14
CA CYS A 82 -14.61 1.94 13.29
C CYS A 82 -15.68 3.03 13.16
N TRP A 83 -15.78 3.67 11.99
CA TRP A 83 -16.75 4.74 11.78
C TRP A 83 -18.18 4.22 11.64
N GLU A 84 -18.38 3.08 10.97
CA GLU A 84 -19.67 2.45 10.83
C GLU A 84 -20.30 2.14 12.21
N GLU A 85 -19.55 1.47 13.08
CA GLU A 85 -20.01 1.12 14.41
C GLU A 85 -20.23 2.36 15.29
N LYS A 86 -19.32 3.31 15.24
CA LYS A 86 -19.44 4.57 15.99
C LYS A 86 -20.70 5.35 15.60
N LEU A 87 -20.95 5.52 14.30
CA LEU A 87 -22.14 6.23 13.82
C LEU A 87 -23.44 5.49 14.15
N LYS A 88 -23.48 4.15 14.09
CA LYS A 88 -24.63 3.37 14.53
C LYS A 88 -24.94 3.55 16.01
N ASN A 89 -23.92 3.69 16.84
CA ASN A 89 -24.09 3.89 18.28
C ASN A 89 -24.49 5.34 18.64
N GLU A 90 -23.91 6.33 17.96
CA GLU A 90 -24.16 7.75 18.23
C GLU A 90 -25.46 8.25 17.61
N CYS A 91 -25.88 7.70 16.49
CA CYS A 91 -27.02 8.16 15.71
C CYS A 91 -27.92 6.98 15.25
N PRO A 92 -28.57 6.24 16.16
CA PRO A 92 -29.31 5.02 15.81
C PRO A 92 -30.51 5.22 14.87
N ASP A 93 -31.10 6.42 14.90
CA ASP A 93 -32.32 6.77 14.14
C ASP A 93 -32.04 7.58 12.85
N ILE A 94 -30.79 7.65 12.42
CA ILE A 94 -30.38 8.41 11.22
C ILE A 94 -30.85 7.70 9.93
N SER A 95 -31.23 8.46 8.91
CA SER A 95 -31.58 7.89 7.61
C SER A 95 -30.36 7.28 6.91
N ASN A 96 -30.58 6.31 6.02
CA ASN A 96 -29.49 5.68 5.27
C ASN A 96 -28.65 6.70 4.48
N GLU A 97 -29.30 7.66 3.83
CA GLU A 97 -28.61 8.68 3.03
C GLU A 97 -27.74 9.59 3.91
N GLU A 98 -28.26 10.02 5.07
CA GLU A 98 -27.50 10.82 6.02
C GLU A 98 -26.39 10.01 6.70
N PHE A 99 -26.62 8.72 6.96
CA PHE A 99 -25.62 7.80 7.49
C PHE A 99 -24.44 7.67 6.53
N GLU A 100 -24.70 7.37 5.25
CA GLU A 100 -23.65 7.28 4.24
C GLU A 100 -22.88 8.59 4.08
N SER A 101 -23.58 9.72 4.04
CA SER A 101 -22.95 11.04 3.93
C SER A 101 -22.00 11.32 5.10
N LYS A 102 -22.43 11.08 6.34
CA LYS A 102 -21.59 11.25 7.54
C LYS A 102 -20.43 10.26 7.58
N LEU A 103 -20.68 9.02 7.17
CA LEU A 103 -19.63 8.00 7.12
C LEU A 103 -18.51 8.41 6.18
N PHE A 104 -18.86 8.86 4.98
CA PHE A 104 -17.89 9.31 3.98
C PHE A 104 -17.14 10.57 4.41
N GLU A 105 -17.82 11.54 5.01
CA GLU A 105 -17.18 12.73 5.56
C GLU A 105 -16.16 12.39 6.67
N ASN A 106 -16.52 11.50 7.58
CA ASN A 106 -15.63 11.07 8.65
C ASN A 106 -14.43 10.25 8.14
N LEU A 107 -14.67 9.37 7.17
CA LEU A 107 -13.61 8.63 6.49
C LEU A 107 -12.64 9.58 5.80
N HIS A 108 -13.13 10.51 4.99
CA HIS A 108 -12.35 11.54 4.32
C HIS A 108 -11.47 12.30 5.32
N ASN A 109 -12.10 12.91 6.34
CA ASN A 109 -11.38 13.70 7.34
C ASN A 109 -10.30 12.89 8.08
N THR A 110 -10.56 11.63 8.39
CA THR A 110 -9.60 10.74 9.05
C THR A 110 -8.42 10.42 8.13
N LEU A 111 -8.69 10.06 6.89
CA LEU A 111 -7.68 9.63 5.94
C LEU A 111 -6.76 10.78 5.51
N ILE A 112 -7.32 11.97 5.23
CA ILE A 112 -6.51 13.13 4.85
C ILE A 112 -5.68 13.70 6.00
N SER A 113 -6.07 13.43 7.25
CA SER A 113 -5.31 13.82 8.45
C SER A 113 -4.09 12.92 8.71
N GLY A 114 -3.95 11.83 7.96
CA GLY A 114 -2.77 10.97 7.95
C GLY A 114 -2.80 9.81 8.93
N TYR A 115 -1.70 9.06 8.93
CA TYR A 115 -1.59 7.79 9.66
C TYR A 115 -1.84 7.89 11.18
N ASP A 116 -1.37 8.95 11.83
CA ASP A 116 -1.49 9.08 13.28
C ASP A 116 -2.96 9.17 13.71
N THR A 117 -3.79 9.88 12.95
CA THR A 117 -5.25 9.97 13.19
C THR A 117 -5.93 8.62 12.97
N VAL A 118 -5.55 7.90 11.92
CA VAL A 118 -6.03 6.53 11.66
C VAL A 118 -5.65 5.61 12.83
N LYS A 119 -4.41 5.66 13.28
CA LYS A 119 -3.92 4.84 14.40
C LYS A 119 -4.65 5.16 15.70
N GLU A 120 -4.93 6.44 15.97
CA GLU A 120 -5.70 6.87 17.14
C GLU A 120 -7.12 6.32 17.10
N LEU A 121 -7.82 6.44 15.96
CA LEU A 121 -9.16 5.89 15.77
C LEU A 121 -9.18 4.38 16.05
N VAL A 122 -8.26 3.62 15.46
CA VAL A 122 -8.17 2.16 15.67
C VAL A 122 -7.79 1.81 17.11
N THR A 123 -6.98 2.64 17.76
CA THR A 123 -6.59 2.44 19.16
C THR A 123 -7.78 2.64 20.09
N ASN A 124 -8.60 3.65 19.86
CA ASN A 124 -9.83 3.88 20.64
C ASN A 124 -10.82 2.74 20.42
N TYR A 125 -11.02 2.32 19.18
CA TYR A 125 -11.82 1.14 18.85
C TYR A 125 -11.33 -0.12 19.59
N ALA A 126 -10.02 -0.36 19.61
CA ALA A 126 -9.42 -1.50 20.31
C ALA A 126 -9.66 -1.47 21.83
N ARG A 127 -9.67 -0.28 22.45
CA ARG A 127 -10.00 -0.10 23.89
C ARG A 127 -11.47 -0.37 24.18
N GLU A 128 -12.36 0.17 23.34
CA GLU A 128 -13.82 -0.03 23.49
C GLU A 128 -14.22 -1.49 23.34
N HIS A 129 -13.48 -2.26 22.53
CA HIS A 129 -13.71 -3.69 22.28
C HIS A 129 -12.74 -4.60 23.05
N TRP A 130 -12.14 -4.08 24.14
CA TRP A 130 -11.30 -4.90 25.01
C TRP A 130 -12.15 -5.89 25.80
N ASN A 131 -11.76 -7.16 25.82
CA ASN A 131 -12.52 -8.22 26.48
C ASN A 131 -11.62 -9.13 27.34
N GLU A 132 -12.19 -10.11 28.04
CA GLU A 132 -11.48 -11.03 28.92
C GLU A 132 -10.42 -11.88 28.20
N GLU A 133 -10.61 -12.17 26.90
CA GLU A 133 -9.66 -12.93 26.09
C GLU A 133 -8.38 -12.13 25.78
N ASP A 134 -8.46 -10.80 25.81
CA ASP A 134 -7.32 -9.91 25.61
C ASP A 134 -6.40 -9.83 26.84
N GLY A 135 -6.89 -10.29 28.01
CA GLY A 135 -6.16 -10.27 29.27
C GLY A 135 -6.05 -8.86 29.88
N GLU A 136 -4.98 -8.62 30.65
CA GLU A 136 -4.76 -7.33 31.30
C GLU A 136 -4.46 -6.22 30.26
N LEU A 137 -5.17 -5.10 30.39
CA LEU A 137 -4.97 -3.93 29.51
C LEU A 137 -3.64 -3.23 29.84
N THR A 138 -2.61 -3.56 29.09
CA THR A 138 -1.32 -2.89 29.12
C THR A 138 -1.05 -2.21 27.79
N ASP A 139 -0.18 -1.18 27.75
CA ASP A 139 0.17 -0.50 26.49
C ASP A 139 0.69 -1.47 25.44
N LYS A 140 1.52 -2.44 25.84
CA LYS A 140 2.05 -3.47 24.94
C LYS A 140 0.96 -4.41 24.41
N ALA A 141 0.00 -4.80 25.25
CA ALA A 141 -1.11 -5.66 24.83
C ALA A 141 -2.06 -4.90 23.90
N LEU A 142 -2.33 -3.62 24.20
CA LEU A 142 -3.12 -2.74 23.34
C LEU A 142 -2.47 -2.53 21.99
N GLU A 143 -1.17 -2.25 21.94
CA GLU A 143 -0.42 -2.11 20.68
C GLU A 143 -0.48 -3.40 19.84
N LYS A 144 -0.37 -4.55 20.47
CA LYS A 144 -0.51 -5.85 19.81
C LYS A 144 -1.92 -6.05 19.23
N LYS A 145 -2.97 -5.66 19.98
CA LYS A 145 -4.36 -5.73 19.49
C LYS A 145 -4.60 -4.77 18.32
N VAL A 146 -4.14 -3.53 18.44
CA VAL A 146 -4.20 -2.52 17.36
C VAL A 146 -3.54 -3.05 16.09
N LYS A 147 -2.34 -3.62 16.20
CA LYS A 147 -1.63 -4.20 15.05
C LYS A 147 -2.41 -5.34 14.39
N LYS A 148 -3.13 -6.16 15.17
CA LYS A 148 -3.97 -7.25 14.62
C LYS A 148 -5.25 -6.75 13.94
N LEU A 149 -5.74 -5.57 14.31
CA LEU A 149 -6.94 -4.97 13.71
C LEU A 149 -6.66 -4.35 12.34
N PHE A 150 -5.45 -3.85 12.14
CA PHE A 150 -5.04 -3.42 10.82
C PHE A 150 -4.98 -4.59 9.84
N GLY A 151 -5.44 -4.34 8.62
CA GLY A 151 -5.27 -5.21 7.46
C GLY A 151 -4.39 -4.54 6.40
N GLY A 152 -4.48 -5.01 5.19
CA GLY A 152 -3.77 -4.43 4.04
C GLY A 152 -2.25 -4.42 4.19
N VAL A 153 -1.63 -3.43 3.58
CA VAL A 153 -0.16 -3.27 3.56
C VAL A 153 0.42 -3.09 4.96
N ILE A 154 -0.23 -2.26 5.78
CA ILE A 154 0.26 -1.94 7.14
C ILE A 154 -0.01 -3.09 8.10
N GLY A 155 -1.19 -3.68 8.07
CA GLY A 155 -1.52 -4.82 8.92
C GLY A 155 -0.67 -6.06 8.64
N GLY A 156 -0.34 -6.31 7.37
CA GLY A 156 0.59 -7.36 6.95
C GLY A 156 2.06 -7.06 7.27
N GLY A 157 2.40 -5.82 7.66
CA GLY A 157 3.78 -5.39 7.89
C GLY A 157 4.58 -5.27 6.60
N PHE A 158 3.92 -4.98 5.48
CA PHE A 158 4.54 -4.89 4.15
C PHE A 158 4.96 -3.47 3.76
N ASP A 159 4.60 -2.47 4.57
CA ASP A 159 4.99 -1.07 4.36
C ASP A 159 6.51 -0.86 4.16
N PRO A 160 7.45 -1.57 4.85
CA PRO A 160 8.86 -1.43 4.56
C PRO A 160 9.25 -1.94 3.18
N ILE A 161 8.60 -3.02 2.70
CA ILE A 161 8.88 -3.58 1.36
C ILE A 161 8.45 -2.59 0.27
N TYR A 162 7.28 -1.98 0.43
CA TYR A 162 6.81 -0.91 -0.46
C TYR A 162 7.75 0.29 -0.45
N LEU A 163 8.20 0.70 0.74
CA LEU A 163 9.12 1.83 0.86
C LEU A 163 10.47 1.56 0.21
N ILE A 164 11.03 0.34 0.37
CA ILE A 164 12.26 -0.09 -0.31
C ILE A 164 12.10 -0.02 -1.83
N ALA A 165 11.02 -0.61 -2.36
CA ALA A 165 10.75 -0.58 -3.80
C ALA A 165 10.64 0.86 -4.32
N GLN A 166 9.90 1.73 -3.61
CA GLN A 166 9.78 3.14 -3.93
C GLN A 166 11.12 3.87 -3.95
N ARG A 167 11.98 3.64 -2.95
CA ARG A 167 13.30 4.27 -2.88
C ARG A 167 14.20 3.84 -4.04
N LEU A 168 14.20 2.55 -4.38
CA LEU A 168 14.96 2.01 -5.51
C LEU A 168 14.49 2.59 -6.85
N VAL A 169 13.18 2.61 -7.08
CA VAL A 169 12.60 3.19 -8.31
C VAL A 169 12.91 4.68 -8.40
N LYS A 170 12.71 5.42 -7.30
CA LYS A 170 13.02 6.85 -7.26
C LYS A 170 14.48 7.13 -7.56
N HIS A 171 15.40 6.39 -6.95
CA HIS A 171 16.84 6.54 -7.17
C HIS A 171 17.20 6.38 -8.66
N SER A 172 16.71 5.32 -9.30
CA SER A 172 16.95 5.08 -10.71
C SER A 172 16.36 6.18 -11.60
N ASN A 173 15.13 6.62 -11.32
CA ASN A 173 14.48 7.70 -12.05
C ASN A 173 15.21 9.05 -11.89
N ASP A 174 15.72 9.34 -10.70
CA ASP A 174 16.52 10.56 -10.42
C ASP A 174 17.86 10.54 -11.19
N GLU A 175 18.40 9.36 -11.51
CA GLU A 175 19.55 9.17 -12.38
C GLU A 175 19.19 9.17 -13.89
N GLY A 176 17.92 9.33 -14.24
CA GLY A 176 17.41 9.40 -15.61
C GLY A 176 17.08 8.06 -16.26
N PHE A 177 17.01 6.97 -15.48
CA PHE A 177 16.68 5.64 -15.96
C PHE A 177 15.30 5.21 -15.48
N LEU A 178 14.41 4.88 -16.43
CA LEU A 178 13.10 4.36 -16.10
C LEU A 178 13.20 2.93 -15.54
N VAL A 179 12.33 2.62 -14.60
CA VAL A 179 12.17 1.29 -14.02
C VAL A 179 10.80 0.74 -14.39
N GLY A 180 10.76 -0.45 -14.97
CA GLY A 180 9.52 -1.16 -15.26
C GLY A 180 9.14 -2.09 -14.08
N SER A 181 7.90 -2.07 -13.68
CA SER A 181 7.37 -3.10 -12.77
C SER A 181 6.87 -4.31 -13.56
N ARG A 182 6.86 -5.48 -12.91
CA ARG A 182 6.39 -6.73 -13.48
C ARG A 182 5.54 -7.51 -12.47
N GLY A 183 4.62 -8.32 -12.98
CA GLY A 183 3.81 -9.22 -12.15
C GLY A 183 2.63 -8.52 -11.48
N SER A 184 2.19 -9.10 -10.37
CA SER A 184 0.94 -8.70 -9.69
C SER A 184 0.97 -7.34 -8.99
N VAL A 185 2.15 -6.71 -8.84
CA VAL A 185 2.27 -5.36 -8.23
C VAL A 185 1.44 -4.30 -8.96
N GLY A 186 1.21 -4.48 -10.28
CA GLY A 186 0.34 -3.61 -11.06
C GLY A 186 -1.11 -3.57 -10.61
N SER A 187 -1.57 -4.50 -9.77
CA SER A 187 -2.91 -4.48 -9.17
C SER A 187 -3.00 -3.69 -7.86
N SER A 188 -1.89 -3.16 -7.34
CA SER A 188 -1.87 -2.30 -6.15
C SER A 188 -1.91 -0.82 -6.51
N PHE A 189 -2.99 -0.15 -6.18
CA PHE A 189 -3.12 1.29 -6.35
C PHE A 189 -2.18 2.07 -5.41
N VAL A 190 -1.92 1.53 -4.22
CA VAL A 190 -0.88 2.05 -3.30
C VAL A 190 0.49 2.03 -3.97
N ALA A 191 0.85 0.94 -4.67
CA ALA A 191 2.11 0.88 -5.42
C ALA A 191 2.16 1.92 -6.55
N THR A 192 1.05 2.18 -7.23
CA THR A 192 0.93 3.25 -8.25
C THR A 192 1.13 4.62 -7.60
N MET A 193 0.45 4.89 -6.49
CA MET A 193 0.57 6.16 -5.77
C MET A 193 1.96 6.37 -5.15
N MET A 194 2.69 5.32 -4.84
CA MET A 194 4.09 5.40 -4.43
C MET A 194 5.06 5.51 -5.60
N GLY A 195 4.60 5.37 -6.84
CA GLY A 195 5.46 5.40 -8.03
C GLY A 195 6.32 4.17 -8.22
N ILE A 196 5.92 3.05 -7.65
CA ILE A 196 6.57 1.75 -7.83
C ILE A 196 6.19 1.15 -9.19
N THR A 197 4.95 1.38 -9.61
CA THR A 197 4.41 0.95 -10.90
C THR A 197 3.72 2.12 -11.60
N GLU A 198 3.68 2.09 -12.94
CA GLU A 198 2.94 3.04 -13.77
C GLU A 198 1.51 2.56 -14.06
N VAL A 199 1.21 1.30 -13.75
CA VAL A 199 -0.11 0.72 -13.98
C VAL A 199 -1.10 1.31 -12.97
N ASN A 200 -2.23 1.82 -13.48
CA ASN A 200 -3.34 2.27 -12.64
C ASN A 200 -4.41 1.17 -12.59
N PRO A 201 -4.56 0.45 -11.46
CA PRO A 201 -5.48 -0.68 -11.35
C PRO A 201 -6.95 -0.29 -11.12
N LEU A 202 -7.26 1.00 -11.05
CA LEU A 202 -8.65 1.45 -10.94
C LEU A 202 -9.47 1.08 -12.18
N PRO A 203 -10.81 1.03 -12.11
CA PRO A 203 -11.66 0.92 -13.28
C PRO A 203 -11.38 2.01 -14.31
N ALA A 204 -11.75 1.78 -15.56
CA ALA A 204 -11.58 2.76 -16.64
C ALA A 204 -12.19 4.12 -16.27
N HIS A 205 -11.40 5.18 -16.39
CA HIS A 205 -11.80 6.54 -16.03
C HIS A 205 -10.99 7.58 -16.78
N TYR A 206 -11.45 8.83 -16.71
CA TYR A 206 -10.71 9.97 -17.21
C TYR A 206 -10.08 10.76 -16.07
N ARG A 207 -8.89 11.31 -16.32
CA ARG A 207 -8.21 12.29 -15.46
C ARG A 207 -7.87 13.55 -16.23
N CYS A 208 -8.10 14.71 -15.65
CA CYS A 208 -7.56 15.95 -16.18
C CYS A 208 -6.20 16.26 -15.55
N LEU A 209 -5.15 16.28 -16.36
CA LEU A 209 -3.80 16.58 -15.87
C LEU A 209 -3.65 18.03 -15.38
N LYS A 210 -4.54 18.95 -15.84
CA LYS A 210 -4.49 20.36 -15.49
C LYS A 210 -5.28 20.71 -14.24
N CYS A 211 -6.60 20.44 -14.23
CA CYS A 211 -7.48 20.81 -13.12
C CYS A 211 -7.78 19.66 -12.16
N LYS A 212 -7.22 18.48 -12.39
CA LYS A 212 -7.34 17.28 -11.55
C LYS A 212 -8.77 16.68 -11.48
N ASN A 213 -9.71 17.23 -12.26
CA ASN A 213 -11.03 16.63 -12.38
C ASN A 213 -10.95 15.21 -12.91
N SER A 214 -11.68 14.28 -12.31
CA SER A 214 -11.77 12.88 -12.72
C SER A 214 -13.20 12.46 -12.97
N ILE A 215 -13.41 11.56 -13.93
CA ILE A 215 -14.73 11.12 -14.37
C ILE A 215 -14.73 9.60 -14.42
N PHE A 216 -15.52 8.98 -13.55
CA PHE A 216 -15.70 7.52 -13.45
C PHE A 216 -17.04 7.06 -14.04
N LYS A 217 -17.97 7.98 -14.30
CA LYS A 217 -19.28 7.71 -14.85
C LYS A 217 -19.48 8.40 -16.17
N ASP A 218 -20.29 7.80 -17.03
CA ASP A 218 -20.74 8.43 -18.27
C ASP A 218 -21.82 9.49 -18.02
N ASP A 219 -22.31 10.10 -19.09
CA ASP A 219 -23.30 11.17 -19.02
C ASP A 219 -24.69 10.67 -18.56
N ASP A 220 -24.94 9.35 -18.60
CA ASP A 220 -26.14 8.66 -18.09
C ASP A 220 -25.95 8.19 -16.62
N GLY A 221 -24.79 8.45 -16.00
CA GLY A 221 -24.48 8.05 -14.63
C GLY A 221 -24.02 6.62 -14.46
N LYS A 222 -23.78 5.88 -15.55
CA LYS A 222 -23.29 4.51 -15.53
C LYS A 222 -21.77 4.50 -15.39
N ASP A 223 -21.26 3.55 -14.61
CA ASP A 223 -19.81 3.40 -14.41
C ASP A 223 -19.09 3.05 -15.72
N LEU A 224 -18.05 3.81 -16.05
CA LEU A 224 -17.23 3.60 -17.25
C LEU A 224 -16.57 2.22 -17.24
N GLY A 225 -16.10 1.75 -16.07
CA GLY A 225 -15.53 0.40 -15.90
C GLY A 225 -16.53 -0.74 -16.20
N ALA A 226 -17.84 -0.50 -16.11
CA ALA A 226 -18.84 -1.49 -16.51
C ALA A 226 -18.96 -1.65 -18.03
N THR A 227 -18.45 -0.68 -18.80
CA THR A 227 -18.52 -0.69 -20.27
C THR A 227 -17.16 -0.93 -20.92
N TYR A 228 -16.09 -0.41 -20.31
CA TYR A 228 -14.73 -0.46 -20.84
C TYR A 228 -13.81 -1.21 -19.88
N SER A 229 -13.16 -2.25 -20.37
CA SER A 229 -12.20 -3.04 -19.56
C SER A 229 -10.88 -2.31 -19.32
N SER A 230 -10.57 -1.30 -20.13
CA SER A 230 -9.36 -0.49 -20.02
C SER A 230 -9.66 0.97 -20.32
N GLY A 231 -8.99 1.86 -19.60
CA GLY A 231 -9.05 3.29 -19.89
C GLY A 231 -8.60 3.63 -21.31
N PHE A 232 -7.71 2.84 -21.90
CA PHE A 232 -7.25 3.06 -23.30
C PHE A 232 -8.37 2.92 -24.32
N ASP A 233 -9.42 2.17 -24.04
CA ASP A 233 -10.57 1.96 -24.93
C ASP A 233 -11.61 3.10 -24.84
N LEU A 234 -11.45 4.00 -23.86
CA LEU A 234 -12.33 5.15 -23.70
C LEU A 234 -12.23 6.09 -24.92
N PRO A 235 -13.34 6.65 -25.40
CA PRO A 235 -13.30 7.68 -26.45
C PRO A 235 -12.58 8.94 -25.97
N ASP A 236 -12.04 9.72 -26.91
CA ASP A 236 -11.43 11.01 -26.58
C ASP A 236 -12.49 11.97 -26.06
N LYS A 237 -12.22 12.64 -24.94
CA LYS A 237 -13.13 13.58 -24.28
C LYS A 237 -12.36 14.81 -23.79
N MET A 238 -13.02 15.96 -23.85
CA MET A 238 -12.49 17.21 -23.28
C MET A 238 -12.98 17.36 -21.85
N CYS A 239 -12.17 17.96 -21.00
CA CYS A 239 -12.53 18.22 -19.62
C CYS A 239 -13.68 19.22 -19.53
N PRO A 240 -14.81 18.89 -18.89
CA PRO A 240 -15.96 19.79 -18.79
C PRO A 240 -15.66 21.02 -17.90
N VAL A 241 -14.61 20.96 -17.06
CA VAL A 241 -14.25 22.04 -16.14
C VAL A 241 -13.31 23.05 -16.78
N CYS A 242 -12.26 22.61 -17.49
CA CYS A 242 -11.20 23.50 -17.98
C CYS A 242 -10.95 23.42 -19.48
N GLY A 243 -11.67 22.57 -20.21
CA GLY A 243 -11.55 22.40 -21.66
C GLY A 243 -10.28 21.70 -22.14
N GLU A 244 -9.42 21.17 -21.25
CA GLU A 244 -8.22 20.43 -21.61
C GLU A 244 -8.58 19.01 -22.06
N ARG A 245 -7.75 18.38 -22.90
CA ARG A 245 -7.94 16.96 -23.27
C ARG A 245 -7.76 16.08 -22.05
N LEU A 246 -8.73 15.22 -21.79
CA LEU A 246 -8.67 14.27 -20.68
C LEU A 246 -7.68 13.15 -20.97
N TYR A 247 -6.93 12.75 -19.96
CA TYR A 247 -6.11 11.55 -19.95
C TYR A 247 -6.98 10.34 -19.64
N LYS A 248 -6.81 9.26 -20.40
CA LYS A 248 -7.57 8.01 -20.30
C LYS A 248 -6.75 7.03 -19.45
N ASP A 249 -7.31 6.52 -18.37
CA ASP A 249 -6.59 5.73 -17.38
C ASP A 249 -7.44 4.59 -16.82
N GLY A 250 -6.80 3.63 -16.13
CA GLY A 250 -7.47 2.52 -15.47
C GLY A 250 -7.41 1.21 -16.24
N GLN A 251 -7.07 0.10 -15.52
CA GLN A 251 -6.91 -1.25 -16.06
C GLN A 251 -7.82 -2.28 -15.36
N ASP A 252 -8.66 -1.83 -14.44
CA ASP A 252 -9.64 -2.63 -13.69
C ASP A 252 -9.05 -3.92 -13.08
N MET A 253 -8.00 -3.76 -12.26
CA MET A 253 -7.31 -4.88 -11.63
C MET A 253 -7.65 -4.96 -10.14
N PRO A 254 -8.19 -6.08 -9.64
CA PRO A 254 -8.53 -6.22 -8.23
C PRO A 254 -7.27 -6.38 -7.36
N PHE A 255 -7.24 -5.68 -6.22
CA PHE A 255 -6.12 -5.73 -5.27
C PHE A 255 -5.84 -7.14 -4.72
N ALA A 256 -6.87 -7.97 -4.57
CA ALA A 256 -6.73 -9.36 -4.14
C ALA A 256 -5.76 -10.19 -5.00
N THR A 257 -5.50 -9.77 -6.23
CA THR A 257 -4.49 -10.40 -7.10
C THR A 257 -3.09 -10.28 -6.51
N PHE A 258 -2.79 -9.22 -5.77
CA PHE A 258 -1.46 -8.95 -5.21
C PHE A 258 -1.29 -9.48 -3.79
N LEU A 259 -2.13 -9.08 -2.85
CA LEU A 259 -2.00 -9.45 -1.43
C LEU A 259 -3.00 -10.51 -0.94
N GLY A 260 -3.89 -11.03 -1.81
CA GLY A 260 -5.01 -11.86 -1.37
C GLY A 260 -6.16 -11.04 -0.79
N PHE A 261 -7.26 -11.69 -0.46
CA PHE A 261 -8.46 -11.02 0.07
C PHE A 261 -8.25 -10.46 1.50
N ASN A 262 -7.39 -11.11 2.28
CA ASN A 262 -7.12 -10.77 3.69
C ASN A 262 -5.68 -10.30 3.92
N ALA A 263 -4.95 -9.92 2.87
CA ALA A 263 -3.51 -9.62 2.92
C ALA A 263 -2.68 -10.80 3.49
N ASP A 264 -3.09 -12.01 3.17
CA ASP A 264 -2.46 -13.27 3.59
C ASP A 264 -1.34 -13.73 2.65
N LYS A 265 -1.23 -13.09 1.49
CA LYS A 265 -0.17 -13.34 0.51
C LYS A 265 0.97 -12.33 0.71
N VAL A 266 2.20 -12.84 0.84
CA VAL A 266 3.39 -11.98 0.87
C VAL A 266 3.56 -11.29 -0.49
N PRO A 267 3.72 -9.95 -0.55
CA PRO A 267 3.90 -9.24 -1.80
C PRO A 267 5.23 -9.60 -2.48
N ASP A 268 5.17 -9.80 -3.78
CA ASP A 268 6.33 -10.00 -4.65
C ASP A 268 6.41 -8.84 -5.63
N ILE A 269 7.39 -7.95 -5.43
CA ILE A 269 7.58 -6.74 -6.23
C ILE A 269 8.79 -6.92 -7.15
N ASP A 270 8.52 -7.31 -8.37
CA ASP A 270 9.52 -7.44 -9.42
C ASP A 270 9.78 -6.09 -10.12
N LEU A 271 11.04 -5.65 -10.13
CA LEU A 271 11.47 -4.41 -10.75
C LEU A 271 12.55 -4.68 -11.83
N ASN A 272 12.33 -4.15 -13.02
CA ASN A 272 13.27 -4.24 -14.14
C ASN A 272 14.04 -2.92 -14.28
N PHE A 273 15.31 -2.95 -13.94
CA PHE A 273 16.23 -1.83 -14.10
C PHE A 273 16.96 -1.91 -15.45
N SER A 274 17.35 -0.75 -15.99
CA SER A 274 18.27 -0.71 -17.13
C SER A 274 19.59 -1.40 -16.75
N ASP A 275 20.19 -2.12 -17.68
CA ASP A 275 21.53 -2.74 -17.52
C ASP A 275 22.60 -1.70 -17.17
N LEU A 276 22.49 -0.49 -17.69
CA LEU A 276 23.38 0.63 -17.39
C LEU A 276 23.23 1.15 -15.96
N ASN A 277 22.07 0.97 -15.34
CA ASN A 277 21.76 1.48 -14.00
C ASN A 277 21.72 0.38 -12.92
N GLN A 278 21.70 -0.89 -13.30
CA GLN A 278 21.59 -2.01 -12.36
C GLN A 278 22.66 -1.98 -11.27
N ALA A 279 23.90 -1.65 -11.62
CA ALA A 279 24.98 -1.54 -10.65
C ALA A 279 24.74 -0.43 -9.61
N SER A 280 24.23 0.73 -10.04
CA SER A 280 23.86 1.85 -9.14
C SER A 280 22.73 1.45 -8.22
N ALA A 281 21.69 0.80 -8.73
CA ALA A 281 20.58 0.29 -7.92
C ALA A 281 21.05 -0.70 -6.84
N HIS A 282 21.98 -1.61 -7.18
CA HIS A 282 22.58 -2.52 -6.19
C HIS A 282 23.40 -1.79 -5.13
N GLU A 283 24.23 -0.81 -5.52
CA GLU A 283 24.98 -0.01 -4.54
C GLU A 283 24.06 0.83 -3.65
N TYR A 284 22.95 1.33 -4.18
CA TYR A 284 21.97 2.07 -3.40
C TYR A 284 21.32 1.24 -2.29
N THR A 285 21.18 -0.09 -2.45
CA THR A 285 20.72 -0.96 -1.36
C THR A 285 21.63 -0.88 -0.14
N LYS A 286 22.95 -0.68 -0.33
CA LYS A 286 23.91 -0.47 0.78
C LYS A 286 23.67 0.87 1.50
N VAL A 287 23.19 1.87 0.77
CA VAL A 287 22.80 3.15 1.38
C VAL A 287 21.55 2.96 2.25
N LEU A 288 20.58 2.18 1.76
CA LEU A 288 19.33 1.92 2.48
C LEU A 288 19.52 1.08 3.75
N PHE A 289 20.40 0.08 3.70
CA PHE A 289 20.52 -0.93 4.76
C PHE A 289 21.85 -0.90 5.52
N GLY A 290 22.83 -0.20 5.01
CA GLY A 290 24.23 -0.20 5.50
C GLY A 290 25.10 -1.21 4.75
N VAL A 291 26.36 -0.83 4.54
CA VAL A 291 27.33 -1.59 3.73
C VAL A 291 27.52 -3.01 4.21
N ASP A 292 27.53 -3.21 5.53
CA ASP A 292 27.79 -4.51 6.16
C ASP A 292 26.56 -5.44 6.18
N ASN A 293 25.42 -4.98 5.67
CA ASN A 293 24.16 -5.74 5.66
C ASN A 293 23.72 -6.18 4.26
N VAL A 294 24.49 -5.84 3.23
CA VAL A 294 24.12 -6.12 1.83
C VAL A 294 25.22 -6.91 1.14
N TYR A 295 24.87 -8.11 0.71
CA TYR A 295 25.77 -9.05 0.07
C TYR A 295 25.15 -9.59 -1.21
N ARG A 296 25.97 -9.91 -2.20
CA ARG A 296 25.51 -10.68 -3.37
C ARG A 296 25.42 -12.15 -2.97
N ALA A 297 24.26 -12.76 -3.20
CA ALA A 297 24.14 -14.21 -3.15
C ALA A 297 24.90 -14.80 -4.33
N GLY A 298 25.87 -15.66 -4.05
CA GLY A 298 26.76 -16.32 -5.02
C GLY A 298 26.23 -17.66 -5.46
#